data_4cc3bc329ae8bac700a1abdb8623ceff
#
_entry.id   4cc3bc329ae8bac700a1abdb8623ceff
#
_cell.length_a   1.000
_cell.length_b   1.000
_cell.length_c   1.000
_cell.angle_alpha   90.00
_cell.angle_beta   90.00
_cell.angle_gamma   90.00
#
_symmetry.space_group_name_H-M   'P 1'
#
loop_
_entity.id
_entity.type
_entity.pdbx_description
1 polymer ?
#
loop_
_entity_poly.entity_id
_entity_poly.type
_entity_poly.pdbx_seq_one_letter_code
_entity_poly.pdbx_strand_id
1 'polypeptide(L)'
;GGALDLSKERFVLLGASAELSPVTLLLQGGAKVRWVDVKAPTIEPGAGTLVATDGEDDLLSNPLAVSAAVREFAKDGPVHLGLFAYAPGASRELRLAGAMDALVEALGPSAVKSVAFYVSPTSPGELQPEDAEVASGRGRAPKLWQRGLQATRMLRTPGSFGAVARGVISLQGAGYQA
;
A
#
# COMPACT_ATOMS: atom_id res chain seq x y z
N GLY A 1 1.05 20.05 18.14
CA GLY A 1 0.68 18.83 17.42
C GLY A 1 0.87 17.65 18.34
N GLY A 2 -0.17 16.84 18.55
CA GLY A 2 -0.05 15.60 19.32
C GLY A 2 0.74 14.55 18.54
N ALA A 3 1.42 13.65 19.23
CA ALA A 3 2.02 12.49 18.59
C ALA A 3 0.92 11.59 18.00
N LEU A 4 1.16 11.01 16.83
CA LEU A 4 0.25 10.07 16.21
C LEU A 4 0.27 8.76 17.00
N ASP A 5 -0.87 8.38 17.59
CA ASP A 5 -1.02 7.10 18.29
C ASP A 5 -1.54 6.03 17.34
N LEU A 6 -0.69 5.06 17.02
CA LEU A 6 -0.99 3.91 16.18
C LEU A 6 -0.98 2.59 16.96
N SER A 7 -1.03 2.63 18.28
CA SER A 7 -0.90 1.44 19.14
C SER A 7 -1.97 0.36 18.90
N LYS A 8 -3.10 0.73 18.30
CA LYS A 8 -4.20 -0.18 17.92
C LYS A 8 -4.17 -0.57 16.44
N GLU A 9 -3.23 -0.03 15.67
CA GLU A 9 -3.17 -0.25 14.22
C GLU A 9 -2.14 -1.33 13.86
N ARG A 10 -2.46 -2.05 12.82
CA ARG A 10 -1.68 -3.20 12.34
C ARG A 10 -1.32 -2.97 10.87
N PHE A 11 -0.07 -3.10 10.56
CA PHE A 11 0.45 -2.89 9.20
C PHE A 11 1.18 -4.12 8.71
N VAL A 12 1.04 -4.41 7.43
CA VAL A 12 1.88 -5.35 6.68
C VAL A 12 2.59 -4.56 5.60
N LEU A 13 3.91 -4.59 5.59
CA LEU A 13 4.71 -3.84 4.63
C LEU A 13 5.45 -4.82 3.73
N LEU A 14 5.02 -4.91 2.47
CA LEU A 14 5.72 -5.63 1.40
C LEU A 14 6.80 -4.70 0.83
N GLY A 15 8.05 -5.11 0.92
CA GLY A 15 9.19 -4.23 0.66
C GLY A 15 9.46 -3.29 1.82
N ALA A 16 9.46 -3.83 3.03
CA ALA A 16 9.62 -3.06 4.26
C ALA A 16 10.99 -2.36 4.37
N SER A 17 12.02 -2.85 3.67
CA SER A 17 13.35 -2.22 3.57
C SER A 17 13.44 -1.14 2.48
N ALA A 18 12.36 -0.87 1.74
CA ALA A 18 12.37 0.16 0.70
C ALA A 18 12.73 1.54 1.29
N GLU A 19 13.46 2.35 0.54
CA GLU A 19 13.94 3.66 0.98
C GLU A 19 12.83 4.59 1.50
N LEU A 20 11.66 4.54 0.87
CA LEU A 20 10.51 5.35 1.26
C LEU A 20 9.52 4.60 2.16
N SER A 21 9.90 3.44 2.71
CA SER A 21 9.04 2.68 3.62
C SER A 21 8.76 3.47 4.89
N PRO A 22 7.49 3.58 5.32
CA PRO A 22 7.12 4.32 6.52
C PRO A 22 7.38 3.54 7.83
N VAL A 23 8.05 2.39 7.76
CA VAL A 23 8.17 1.45 8.88
C VAL A 23 8.64 2.09 10.18
N THR A 24 9.67 2.94 10.14
CA THR A 24 10.20 3.62 11.32
C THR A 24 9.15 4.53 11.97
N LEU A 25 8.42 5.30 11.16
CA LEU A 25 7.38 6.20 11.65
C LEU A 25 6.20 5.43 12.26
N LEU A 26 5.81 4.32 11.64
CA LEU A 26 4.74 3.46 12.16
C LEU A 26 5.11 2.85 13.51
N LEU A 27 6.34 2.36 13.64
CA LEU A 27 6.84 1.80 14.90
C LEU A 27 6.98 2.87 15.99
N GLN A 28 7.44 4.07 15.64
CA GLN A 28 7.47 5.21 16.57
C GLN A 28 6.08 5.60 17.06
N GLY A 29 5.06 5.47 16.21
CA GLY A 29 3.64 5.66 16.56
C GLY A 29 3.02 4.51 17.37
N GLY A 30 3.78 3.47 17.70
CA GLY A 30 3.31 2.34 18.50
C GLY A 30 2.63 1.23 17.71
N ALA A 31 2.64 1.26 16.38
CA ALA A 31 1.98 0.27 15.54
C ALA A 31 2.57 -1.14 15.67
N LYS A 32 1.75 -2.16 15.40
CA LYS A 32 2.21 -3.53 15.18
C LYS A 32 2.46 -3.73 13.69
N VAL A 33 3.72 -3.95 13.30
CA VAL A 33 4.16 -4.03 11.91
C VAL A 33 4.67 -5.43 11.58
N ARG A 34 4.11 -6.07 10.56
CA ARG A 34 4.65 -7.26 9.91
C ARG A 34 5.61 -6.82 8.82
N TRP A 35 6.86 -7.18 8.98
CA TRP A 35 7.92 -6.99 7.99
C TRP A 35 7.86 -8.11 6.95
N VAL A 36 7.75 -7.77 5.68
CA VAL A 36 7.82 -8.70 4.55
C VAL A 36 8.85 -8.17 3.56
N ASP A 37 10.02 -8.75 3.56
CA ASP A 37 11.13 -8.35 2.70
C ASP A 37 12.15 -9.48 2.56
N VAL A 38 12.94 -9.43 1.49
CA VAL A 38 14.11 -10.31 1.29
C VAL A 38 15.29 -9.96 2.21
N LYS A 39 15.24 -8.79 2.84
CA LYS A 39 16.22 -8.33 3.82
C LYS A 39 15.66 -8.41 5.22
N ALA A 40 16.46 -8.91 6.14
CA ALA A 40 16.11 -8.86 7.57
C ALA A 40 16.00 -7.41 8.06
N PRO A 41 15.12 -7.15 9.06
CA PRO A 41 15.02 -5.83 9.66
C PRO A 41 16.31 -5.43 10.39
N THR A 42 16.71 -4.18 10.21
CA THR A 42 17.87 -3.57 10.89
C THR A 42 17.45 -2.44 11.82
N ILE A 43 16.16 -2.33 12.10
CA ILE A 43 15.57 -1.23 12.86
C ILE A 43 15.03 -1.72 14.21
N GLU A 44 15.18 -0.87 15.22
CA GLU A 44 14.60 -1.12 16.53
C GLU A 44 13.12 -0.73 16.53
N PRO A 45 12.25 -1.55 17.12
CA PRO A 45 10.79 -1.32 17.07
C PRO A 45 10.31 -0.11 17.90
N GLY A 46 11.15 0.45 18.80
CA GLY A 46 10.76 1.58 19.63
C GLY A 46 9.51 1.28 20.48
N ALA A 47 8.48 2.12 20.36
CA ALA A 47 7.20 1.93 21.07
C ALA A 47 6.29 0.89 20.41
N GLY A 48 6.54 0.53 19.14
CA GLY A 48 5.76 -0.43 18.38
C GLY A 48 6.21 -1.86 18.56
N THR A 49 5.63 -2.74 17.77
CA THR A 49 5.99 -4.17 17.71
C THR A 49 6.34 -4.54 16.29
N LEU A 50 7.54 -5.07 16.08
CA LEU A 50 7.99 -5.57 14.79
C LEU A 50 7.88 -7.10 14.77
N VAL A 51 7.19 -7.63 13.77
CA VAL A 51 7.06 -9.06 13.52
C VAL A 51 7.73 -9.37 12.19
N ALA A 52 8.83 -10.12 12.23
CA ALA A 52 9.56 -10.59 11.07
C ALA A 52 9.71 -12.11 11.14
N THR A 53 10.00 -12.75 10.02
CA THR A 53 10.46 -14.15 10.00
C THR A 53 11.98 -14.18 10.11
N ASP A 54 12.50 -15.30 10.59
CA ASP A 54 13.96 -15.55 10.62
C ASP A 54 14.53 -15.86 9.22
N GLY A 55 13.68 -15.91 8.19
CA GLY A 55 14.02 -16.14 6.80
C GLY A 55 13.61 -15.00 5.87
N GLU A 56 14.00 -15.12 4.63
CA GLU A 56 13.61 -14.19 3.58
C GLU A 56 12.14 -14.38 3.21
N ASP A 57 11.36 -13.34 3.42
CA ASP A 57 9.98 -13.26 2.93
C ASP A 57 9.98 -12.78 1.47
N ASP A 58 10.42 -13.65 0.54
CA ASP A 58 10.44 -13.33 -0.88
C ASP A 58 9.12 -13.70 -1.56
N LEU A 59 8.35 -12.67 -1.91
CA LEU A 59 7.06 -12.83 -2.57
C LEU A 59 7.18 -13.41 -4.00
N LEU A 60 8.34 -13.29 -4.65
CA LEU A 60 8.56 -13.86 -5.98
C LEU A 60 8.88 -15.35 -5.98
N SER A 61 9.67 -15.79 -5.00
CA SER A 61 10.08 -17.19 -4.90
C SER A 61 9.13 -18.03 -4.03
N ASN A 62 8.49 -17.42 -3.03
CA ASN A 62 7.63 -18.13 -2.11
C ASN A 62 6.31 -17.41 -1.76
N PRO A 63 5.48 -17.08 -2.77
CA PRO A 63 4.26 -16.29 -2.57
C PRO A 63 3.24 -16.94 -1.64
N LEU A 64 3.19 -18.28 -1.62
CA LEU A 64 2.24 -18.99 -0.75
C LEU A 64 2.62 -18.90 0.73
N ALA A 65 3.91 -19.02 1.07
CA ALA A 65 4.36 -18.88 2.44
C ALA A 65 4.18 -17.45 2.95
N VAL A 66 4.51 -16.45 2.11
CA VAL A 66 4.26 -15.04 2.44
C VAL A 66 2.76 -14.79 2.65
N SER A 67 1.90 -15.28 1.76
CA SER A 67 0.45 -15.15 1.91
C SER A 67 -0.06 -15.80 3.20
N ALA A 68 0.44 -16.99 3.55
CA ALA A 68 0.08 -17.68 4.79
C ALA A 68 0.51 -16.86 6.02
N ALA A 69 1.72 -16.32 6.03
CA ALA A 69 2.24 -15.51 7.12
C ALA A 69 1.47 -14.19 7.30
N VAL A 70 1.08 -13.54 6.20
CA VAL A 70 0.25 -12.34 6.25
C VAL A 70 -1.16 -12.65 6.75
N ARG A 71 -1.76 -13.74 6.29
CA ARG A 71 -3.08 -14.20 6.79
C ARG A 71 -3.05 -14.52 8.28
N GLU A 72 -1.99 -15.19 8.73
CA GLU A 72 -1.83 -15.48 10.17
C GLU A 72 -1.77 -14.20 10.98
N PHE A 73 -0.98 -13.23 10.52
CA PHE A 73 -0.90 -11.93 11.15
C PHE A 73 -2.23 -11.18 11.14
N ALA A 74 -3.05 -11.33 10.11
CA ALA A 74 -4.35 -10.69 9.97
C ALA A 74 -5.47 -11.36 10.80
N LYS A 75 -5.25 -12.53 11.39
CA LYS A 75 -6.24 -13.17 12.29
C LYS A 75 -6.57 -12.33 13.52
N ASP A 76 -5.59 -11.59 14.03
CA ASP A 76 -5.78 -10.74 15.21
C ASP A 76 -6.51 -9.41 14.90
N GLY A 77 -6.88 -9.17 13.66
CA GLY A 77 -7.60 -7.97 13.19
C GLY A 77 -7.17 -7.52 11.81
N PRO A 78 -8.01 -6.69 11.15
CA PRO A 78 -7.74 -6.22 9.81
C PRO A 78 -6.48 -5.36 9.76
N VAL A 79 -5.75 -5.44 8.65
CA VAL A 79 -4.45 -4.82 8.47
C VAL A 79 -4.46 -3.71 7.43
N HIS A 80 -3.58 -2.75 7.58
CA HIS A 80 -3.20 -1.82 6.53
C HIS A 80 -2.06 -2.45 5.71
N LEU A 81 -2.23 -2.55 4.40
CA LEU A 81 -1.20 -3.09 3.49
C LEU A 81 -0.39 -1.96 2.87
N GLY A 82 0.92 -2.02 3.00
CA GLY A 82 1.86 -1.20 2.25
C GLY A 82 2.53 -2.03 1.17
N LEU A 83 2.32 -1.68 -0.09
CA LEU A 83 2.87 -2.36 -1.26
C LEU A 83 4.05 -1.53 -1.80
N PHE A 84 5.22 -1.67 -1.17
CA PHE A 84 6.42 -0.88 -1.46
C PHE A 84 7.53 -1.73 -2.07
N ALA A 85 7.29 -3.03 -2.25
CA ALA A 85 8.27 -3.93 -2.83
C ALA A 85 8.58 -3.56 -4.28
N TYR A 86 9.86 -3.55 -4.60
CA TYR A 86 10.39 -3.25 -5.92
C TYR A 86 11.41 -4.31 -6.32
N ALA A 87 11.37 -4.74 -7.57
CA ALA A 87 12.32 -5.70 -8.12
C ALA A 87 12.86 -5.17 -9.45
N PRO A 88 14.16 -4.87 -9.56
CA PRO A 88 14.74 -4.36 -10.80
C PRO A 88 14.60 -5.39 -11.95
N GLY A 89 14.22 -4.92 -13.13
CA GLY A 89 13.98 -5.70 -14.32
C GLY A 89 12.49 -5.88 -14.64
N ALA A 90 12.09 -5.51 -15.87
CA ALA A 90 10.71 -5.41 -16.30
C ALA A 90 9.85 -6.65 -16.01
N SER A 91 10.36 -7.86 -16.29
CA SER A 91 9.61 -9.09 -16.04
C SER A 91 9.51 -9.46 -14.55
N ARG A 92 10.54 -9.12 -13.76
CA ARG A 92 10.51 -9.35 -12.31
C ARG A 92 9.57 -8.37 -11.63
N GLU A 93 9.59 -7.12 -12.05
CA GLU A 93 8.70 -6.09 -11.53
C GLU A 93 7.24 -6.41 -11.83
N LEU A 94 6.91 -6.81 -13.07
CA LEU A 94 5.57 -7.24 -13.43
C LEU A 94 5.09 -8.45 -12.61
N ARG A 95 5.96 -9.44 -12.42
CA ARG A 95 5.63 -10.62 -11.58
C ARG A 95 5.42 -10.22 -10.12
N LEU A 96 6.23 -9.30 -9.59
CA LEU A 96 6.09 -8.82 -8.22
C LEU A 96 4.79 -8.03 -8.04
N ALA A 97 4.47 -7.13 -8.97
CA ALA A 97 3.20 -6.41 -8.96
C ALA A 97 2.01 -7.38 -8.98
N GLY A 98 2.00 -8.34 -9.90
CA GLY A 98 0.96 -9.36 -9.95
C GLY A 98 0.87 -10.24 -8.69
N ALA A 99 2.00 -10.53 -8.04
CA ALA A 99 2.00 -11.28 -6.79
C ALA A 99 1.43 -10.44 -5.62
N MET A 100 1.71 -9.13 -5.59
CA MET A 100 1.11 -8.21 -4.61
C MET A 100 -0.40 -8.09 -4.83
N ASP A 101 -0.86 -7.94 -6.06
CA ASP A 101 -2.29 -7.89 -6.39
C ASP A 101 -3.01 -9.17 -5.99
N ALA A 102 -2.44 -10.34 -6.32
CA ALA A 102 -2.98 -11.63 -5.93
C ALA A 102 -3.05 -11.82 -4.41
N LEU A 103 -2.07 -11.28 -3.66
CA LEU A 103 -2.12 -11.29 -2.20
C LEU A 103 -3.25 -10.43 -1.66
N VAL A 104 -3.44 -9.22 -2.18
CA VAL A 104 -4.53 -8.32 -1.78
C VAL A 104 -5.87 -8.98 -2.03
N GLU A 105 -6.08 -9.57 -3.22
CA GLU A 105 -7.29 -10.28 -3.58
C GLU A 105 -7.54 -11.49 -2.67
N ALA A 106 -6.51 -12.29 -2.41
CA ALA A 106 -6.59 -13.47 -1.58
C ALA A 106 -6.93 -13.17 -0.11
N LEU A 107 -6.52 -12.02 0.42
CA LEU A 107 -6.88 -11.58 1.78
C LEU A 107 -8.33 -11.12 1.87
N GLY A 108 -8.80 -10.44 0.85
CA GLY A 108 -10.15 -9.92 0.76
C GLY A 108 -10.45 -8.74 1.69
N PRO A 109 -11.63 -8.13 1.53
CA PRO A 109 -11.97 -6.87 2.22
C PRO A 109 -12.20 -6.99 3.73
N SER A 110 -12.42 -8.20 4.24
CA SER A 110 -12.57 -8.41 5.70
C SER A 110 -11.25 -8.37 6.46
N ALA A 111 -10.15 -8.75 5.80
CA ALA A 111 -8.81 -8.77 6.38
C ALA A 111 -8.01 -7.49 6.08
N VAL A 112 -8.43 -6.69 5.10
CA VAL A 112 -7.70 -5.50 4.64
C VAL A 112 -8.49 -4.24 4.96
N LYS A 113 -7.92 -3.38 5.79
CA LYS A 113 -8.50 -2.09 6.20
C LYS A 113 -8.20 -0.98 5.19
N SER A 114 -7.00 -0.99 4.65
CA SER A 114 -6.58 -0.09 3.55
C SER A 114 -5.38 -0.66 2.81
N VAL A 115 -5.18 -0.17 1.59
CA VAL A 115 -3.99 -0.45 0.78
C VAL A 115 -3.31 0.87 0.44
N ALA A 116 -1.99 0.92 0.61
CA ALA A 116 -1.15 2.03 0.19
C ALA A 116 -0.05 1.50 -0.73
N PHE A 117 0.21 2.21 -1.82
CA PHE A 117 1.28 1.87 -2.75
C PHE A 117 1.85 3.15 -3.38
N TYR A 118 3.09 3.07 -3.81
CA TYR A 118 3.70 4.16 -4.56
C TYR A 118 3.32 4.04 -6.02
N VAL A 119 2.89 5.16 -6.60
CA VAL A 119 2.61 5.26 -8.01
C VAL A 119 3.71 6.10 -8.64
N SER A 120 4.41 5.54 -9.62
CA SER A 120 5.29 6.33 -10.46
C SER A 120 4.45 7.32 -11.27
N PRO A 121 4.85 8.59 -11.37
CA PRO A 121 4.16 9.58 -12.19
C PRO A 121 4.45 9.35 -13.68
N THR A 122 4.13 8.19 -14.17
CA THR A 122 4.16 7.86 -15.59
C THR A 122 2.92 8.39 -16.29
N SER A 123 2.86 8.27 -17.60
CA SER A 123 1.71 8.69 -18.40
C SER A 123 0.42 8.11 -17.83
N PRO A 124 -0.65 8.91 -17.66
CA PRO A 124 -1.91 8.39 -17.14
C PRO A 124 -2.46 7.31 -18.09
N GLY A 125 -2.72 6.13 -17.55
CA GLY A 125 -3.42 5.07 -18.26
C GLY A 125 -4.93 5.27 -18.16
N GLU A 126 -5.67 4.88 -19.19
CA GLU A 126 -7.12 4.81 -19.10
C GLU A 126 -7.55 3.69 -18.15
N LEU A 127 -8.62 3.93 -17.39
CA LEU A 127 -9.25 2.90 -16.59
C LEU A 127 -9.87 1.82 -17.50
N GLN A 128 -9.79 0.58 -17.08
CA GLN A 128 -10.56 -0.47 -17.70
C GLN A 128 -12.07 -0.13 -17.61
N PRO A 129 -12.91 -0.56 -18.58
CA PRO A 129 -14.33 -0.19 -18.60
C PRO A 129 -15.07 -0.46 -17.29
N GLU A 130 -14.79 -1.59 -16.65
CA GLU A 130 -15.40 -1.98 -15.36
C GLU A 130 -15.02 -1.02 -14.24
N ASP A 131 -13.74 -0.64 -14.15
CA ASP A 131 -13.24 0.30 -13.17
C ASP A 131 -13.75 1.73 -13.41
N ALA A 132 -13.89 2.11 -14.68
CA ALA A 132 -14.45 3.40 -15.07
C ALA A 132 -15.94 3.50 -14.67
N GLU A 133 -16.70 2.42 -14.78
CA GLU A 133 -18.09 2.35 -14.35
C GLU A 133 -18.20 2.49 -12.83
N VAL A 134 -17.39 1.76 -12.05
CA VAL A 134 -17.33 1.85 -10.58
C VAL A 134 -16.93 3.26 -10.15
N ALA A 135 -15.92 3.85 -10.78
CA ALA A 135 -15.47 5.21 -10.49
C ALA A 135 -16.56 6.24 -10.77
N SER A 136 -17.27 6.10 -11.89
CA SER A 136 -18.42 6.93 -12.25
C SER A 136 -19.58 6.80 -11.26
N GLY A 137 -19.85 5.57 -10.79
CA GLY A 137 -20.85 5.28 -9.77
C GLY A 137 -20.55 6.01 -8.45
N ARG A 138 -19.30 5.99 -8.01
CA ARG A 138 -18.84 6.75 -6.82
C ARG A 138 -19.02 8.26 -6.99
N GLY A 139 -18.77 8.79 -8.18
CA GLY A 139 -18.96 10.21 -8.48
C GLY A 139 -20.42 10.66 -8.43
N ARG A 140 -21.37 9.78 -8.80
CA ARG A 140 -22.82 10.06 -8.77
C ARG A 140 -23.40 10.03 -7.36
N ALA A 141 -22.80 9.27 -6.43
CA ALA A 141 -23.29 9.11 -5.07
C ALA A 141 -22.21 9.49 -4.02
N PRO A 142 -21.77 10.76 -3.97
CA PRO A 142 -20.77 11.20 -3.01
C PRO A 142 -21.29 11.10 -1.57
N LYS A 143 -20.43 10.66 -0.64
CA LYS A 143 -20.73 10.64 0.79
C LYS A 143 -20.94 12.07 1.32
N LEU A 144 -21.69 12.22 2.42
CA LEU A 144 -22.02 13.56 2.98
C LEU A 144 -20.78 14.44 3.22
N TRP A 145 -19.72 13.89 3.79
CA TRP A 145 -18.47 14.61 4.02
C TRP A 145 -17.79 15.07 2.71
N GLN A 146 -17.91 14.26 1.65
CA GLN A 146 -17.37 14.60 0.32
C GLN A 146 -18.14 15.79 -0.29
N ARG A 147 -19.48 15.84 -0.09
CA ARG A 147 -20.31 16.99 -0.52
C ARG A 147 -19.89 18.28 0.19
N GLY A 148 -19.57 18.21 1.49
CA GLY A 148 -19.04 19.35 2.23
C GLY A 148 -17.73 19.87 1.65
N LEU A 149 -16.78 18.98 1.37
CA LEU A 149 -15.49 19.34 0.76
C LEU A 149 -15.63 19.81 -0.69
N GLN A 150 -16.61 19.31 -1.43
CA GLN A 150 -16.93 19.80 -2.78
C GLN A 150 -17.49 21.23 -2.73
N ALA A 151 -18.37 21.54 -1.77
CA ALA A 151 -18.92 22.87 -1.60
C ALA A 151 -17.83 23.92 -1.32
N THR A 152 -16.79 23.54 -0.60
CA THR A 152 -15.62 24.39 -0.34
C THR A 152 -14.57 24.38 -1.46
N ARG A 153 -14.81 23.66 -2.55
CA ARG A 153 -13.86 23.42 -3.64
C ARG A 153 -12.54 22.76 -3.24
N MET A 154 -12.45 22.22 -2.04
CA MET A 154 -11.28 21.46 -1.56
C MET A 154 -11.20 20.06 -2.18
N LEU A 155 -12.33 19.50 -2.61
CA LEU A 155 -12.41 18.23 -3.28
C LEU A 155 -13.09 18.41 -4.64
N ARG A 156 -12.45 17.97 -5.72
CA ARG A 156 -13.10 17.79 -7.02
C ARG A 156 -13.97 16.54 -6.98
N THR A 157 -14.87 16.40 -7.93
CA THR A 157 -15.85 15.30 -7.97
C THR A 157 -15.18 13.94 -7.73
N PRO A 158 -15.49 13.24 -6.61
CA PRO A 158 -14.90 11.93 -6.34
C PRO A 158 -15.29 10.92 -7.42
N GLY A 159 -14.34 10.12 -7.85
CA GLY A 159 -14.59 9.06 -8.82
C GLY A 159 -14.84 9.50 -10.26
N SER A 160 -14.71 10.80 -10.57
CA SER A 160 -14.87 11.32 -11.94
C SER A 160 -13.60 11.23 -12.80
N PHE A 161 -12.66 10.40 -12.42
CA PHE A 161 -11.41 10.27 -13.14
C PHE A 161 -11.49 9.16 -14.16
N GLY A 162 -11.37 9.49 -15.43
CA GLY A 162 -11.22 8.51 -16.52
C GLY A 162 -9.82 7.91 -16.64
N ALA A 163 -8.90 8.25 -15.72
CA ALA A 163 -7.53 7.77 -15.73
C ALA A 163 -6.98 7.60 -14.32
N VAL A 164 -6.14 6.62 -14.13
CA VAL A 164 -5.33 6.42 -12.94
C VAL A 164 -4.10 7.32 -13.02
N ALA A 165 -3.65 7.89 -11.92
CA ALA A 165 -2.46 8.72 -11.82
C ALA A 165 -2.49 10.05 -12.60
N ARG A 166 -3.26 10.98 -12.11
CA ARG A 166 -3.17 12.40 -12.50
C ARG A 166 -2.13 13.20 -11.71
N GLY A 167 -1.28 12.54 -10.95
CA GLY A 167 -0.15 13.17 -10.29
C GLY A 167 0.93 13.46 -11.31
N VAL A 168 0.97 14.65 -11.87
CA VAL A 168 2.08 15.08 -12.70
C VAL A 168 3.18 15.55 -11.75
N ILE A 169 4.15 14.70 -11.47
CA ILE A 169 5.42 15.13 -10.93
C ILE A 169 6.36 15.24 -12.13
N SER A 170 6.81 16.44 -12.42
CA SER A 170 7.72 16.72 -13.55
C SER A 170 9.15 16.22 -13.32
N LEU A 171 9.46 15.76 -12.11
CA LEU A 171 10.75 15.19 -11.71
C LEU A 171 10.50 13.87 -11.00
N GLN A 172 10.98 12.81 -11.61
CA GLN A 172 11.15 11.52 -10.94
C GLN A 172 12.44 11.57 -10.12
N GLY A 173 12.51 10.84 -9.01
CA GLY A 173 13.73 10.78 -8.21
C GLY A 173 14.95 10.32 -8.99
N ALA A 174 16.13 10.50 -8.44
CA ALA A 174 17.43 10.30 -9.11
C ALA A 174 17.60 8.93 -9.80
N GLY A 175 16.89 7.89 -9.35
CA GLY A 175 16.91 6.56 -9.96
C GLY A 175 16.16 6.43 -11.29
N TYR A 176 15.44 7.46 -11.71
CA TYR A 176 14.65 7.48 -12.95
C TYR A 176 15.16 8.49 -13.97
N GLN A 177 16.25 9.17 -13.65
CA GLN A 177 16.96 10.05 -14.58
C GLN A 177 17.97 9.21 -15.37
N ALA A 178 17.50 8.37 -16.25
CA ALA A 178 18.34 7.68 -17.22
C ALA A 178 17.98 8.11 -18.63
#